data_81b63b4dcf984751ea4876784ae76bf1
#
_entry.id   81b63b4dcf984751ea4876784ae76bf1
#
_cell.length_a   1.000
_cell.length_b   1.000
_cell.length_c   1.000
_cell.angle_alpha   90.00
_cell.angle_beta   90.00
_cell.angle_gamma   90.00
#
_symmetry.space_group_name_H-M   'P 1'
#
loop_
_entity.id
_entity.type
_entity.pdbx_description
1 polymer ?
#
loop_
_entity_poly.entity_id
_entity_poly.type
_entity_poly.pdbx_seq_one_letter_code
_entity_poly.pdbx_strand_id
1 'polypeptide(L)'
;MYTFISKDYSVADIETFSALTIRRGSSLESLARTSNDYVRVVVGAWLLSVPKTVMRDEALMSAERFLSDPGQWLNVTPEALLAEALSLGLMNEGPEGLTHDLMPRPGVTARRLTDELESAQAILAARRARTREVLQAKNRAVNSGEPPVDDEADQRFMREALKEAQAAADAGEVPVGAVLVDNGVIVARAGNRTLRDGDPTAHAEMLVLREGAKVAKNHRLTNATLYVTLEPCPMCAGGIVQARPSRIVFGASDPRMGAVGGALSLFDLPGINHRPWVRRGVLADDAKALLTTFFAQRRTVKEEA
;
A
#
# COMPACT_ATOMS: atom_id res chain seq x y z
N MET A 1 22.68 -18.37 8.79
CA MET A 1 24.08 -17.96 8.91
C MET A 1 24.65 -18.05 7.51
N TYR A 2 24.85 -16.93 6.90
CA TYR A 2 25.34 -16.84 5.54
C TYR A 2 26.85 -16.86 5.61
N THR A 3 27.46 -18.00 5.33
CA THR A 3 28.90 -18.08 5.06
C THR A 3 29.17 -17.64 3.63
N PHE A 4 28.83 -16.45 3.37
CA PHE A 4 28.93 -15.79 2.13
C PHE A 4 30.30 -15.51 1.71
N ILE A 5 31.15 -15.55 2.64
CA ILE A 5 32.32 -14.77 2.57
C ILE A 5 33.43 -15.66 3.03
N SER A 6 33.79 -16.53 2.15
CA SER A 6 35.11 -17.14 2.16
C SER A 6 36.07 -16.20 1.41
N LYS A 7 37.34 -16.26 1.78
CA LYS A 7 38.42 -15.53 1.14
C LYS A 7 38.54 -15.76 -0.38
N ASP A 8 37.73 -16.64 -0.91
CA ASP A 8 37.83 -17.12 -2.29
C ASP A 8 36.45 -17.09 -2.94
N TYR A 9 36.21 -16.07 -3.66
CA TYR A 9 34.99 -15.84 -4.42
C TYR A 9 35.12 -16.33 -5.84
N SER A 10 34.23 -17.19 -6.29
CA SER A 10 34.05 -17.51 -7.69
C SER A 10 32.63 -17.20 -8.13
N VAL A 11 32.37 -17.23 -9.44
CA VAL A 11 31.02 -17.14 -9.98
C VAL A 11 30.09 -18.20 -9.44
N ALA A 12 30.64 -19.43 -9.29
CA ALA A 12 29.92 -20.51 -8.63
C ALA A 12 29.61 -20.20 -7.16
N ASP A 13 30.42 -19.39 -6.48
CA ASP A 13 30.16 -18.97 -5.10
C ASP A 13 29.09 -17.89 -5.05
N ILE A 14 28.98 -17.02 -6.06
CA ILE A 14 27.89 -16.06 -6.19
C ILE A 14 26.58 -16.80 -6.49
N GLU A 15 26.62 -17.82 -7.36
CA GLU A 15 25.48 -18.70 -7.59
C GLU A 15 25.14 -19.50 -6.35
N THR A 16 26.13 -20.04 -5.66
CA THR A 16 25.99 -20.74 -4.38
C THR A 16 25.52 -19.78 -3.29
N PHE A 17 25.94 -18.55 -3.34
CA PHE A 17 25.51 -17.48 -2.48
C PHE A 17 24.06 -17.07 -2.77
N SER A 18 23.75 -16.81 -4.00
CA SER A 18 22.37 -16.64 -4.41
C SER A 18 21.55 -17.86 -3.97
N ALA A 19 22.09 -19.05 -4.12
CA ALA A 19 21.49 -20.30 -3.63
C ALA A 19 21.49 -20.43 -2.11
N LEU A 20 22.46 -19.90 -1.38
CA LEU A 20 22.54 -19.93 0.08
C LEU A 20 21.65 -18.87 0.75
N THR A 21 21.57 -17.69 0.21
CA THR A 21 20.53 -16.73 0.63
C THR A 21 19.14 -17.33 0.46
N ILE A 22 19.05 -18.30 -0.40
CA ILE A 22 17.87 -18.97 -0.84
C ILE A 22 17.82 -20.40 -0.33
N ARG A 23 18.36 -20.67 0.77
CA ARG A 23 18.42 -21.97 1.41
C ARG A 23 17.08 -22.71 1.51
N ARG A 24 16.35 -22.82 0.43
CA ARG A 24 15.07 -23.52 0.40
C ARG A 24 14.59 -23.70 -1.04
N GLY A 25 15.45 -24.23 -1.87
CA GLY A 25 15.03 -24.64 -3.20
C GLY A 25 15.05 -23.54 -4.25
N SER A 26 16.18 -23.07 -4.43
CA SER A 26 16.39 -21.76 -4.86
C SER A 26 17.10 -21.49 -6.13
N SER A 27 16.70 -20.47 -6.66
CA SER A 27 17.18 -19.71 -7.80
C SER A 27 17.26 -18.25 -7.38
N LEU A 28 17.87 -17.40 -8.15
CA LEU A 28 17.80 -15.93 -8.04
C LEU A 28 16.37 -15.41 -7.76
N GLU A 29 15.37 -16.18 -8.11
CA GLU A 29 13.95 -15.90 -7.83
C GLU A 29 13.60 -15.78 -6.36
N SER A 30 14.32 -16.40 -5.46
CA SER A 30 14.02 -16.30 -4.04
C SER A 30 14.84 -15.24 -3.30
N LEU A 31 15.94 -14.69 -3.86
CA LEU A 31 16.61 -13.46 -3.38
C LEU A 31 15.62 -12.31 -3.28
N ALA A 32 14.66 -12.36 -4.13
CA ALA A 32 13.60 -11.38 -4.24
C ALA A 32 12.51 -11.46 -3.17
N ARG A 33 12.61 -12.36 -2.21
CA ARG A 33 11.51 -12.59 -1.26
C ARG A 33 11.48 -11.65 -0.07
N THR A 34 12.62 -11.13 0.35
CA THR A 34 12.70 -10.20 1.48
C THR A 34 13.63 -9.03 1.17
N SER A 35 13.32 -7.84 1.67
CA SER A 35 14.18 -6.66 1.56
C SER A 35 15.56 -6.89 2.19
N ASN A 36 15.64 -7.70 3.23
CA ASN A 36 16.88 -8.00 3.93
C ASN A 36 17.85 -8.84 3.08
N ASP A 37 17.34 -9.82 2.32
CA ASP A 37 18.19 -10.64 1.45
C ASP A 37 18.76 -9.80 0.29
N TYR A 38 17.98 -8.86 -0.20
CA TYR A 38 18.44 -7.91 -1.21
C TYR A 38 19.56 -7.00 -0.69
N VAL A 39 19.40 -6.39 0.49
CA VAL A 39 20.43 -5.54 1.10
C VAL A 39 21.72 -6.31 1.31
N ARG A 40 21.64 -7.57 1.71
CA ARG A 40 22.82 -8.44 1.91
C ARG A 40 23.61 -8.69 0.62
N VAL A 41 22.90 -8.90 -0.50
CA VAL A 41 23.54 -9.05 -1.81
C VAL A 41 24.24 -7.75 -2.21
N VAL A 42 23.58 -6.63 -1.99
CA VAL A 42 24.15 -5.29 -2.25
C VAL A 42 25.39 -5.05 -1.39
N VAL A 43 25.35 -5.43 -0.10
CA VAL A 43 26.50 -5.39 0.81
C VAL A 43 27.68 -6.20 0.24
N GLY A 44 27.45 -7.45 -0.15
CA GLY A 44 28.51 -8.30 -0.71
C GLY A 44 29.13 -7.70 -1.96
N ALA A 45 28.32 -7.13 -2.86
CA ALA A 45 28.81 -6.48 -4.07
C ALA A 45 29.63 -5.21 -3.77
N TRP A 46 29.14 -4.38 -2.86
CA TRP A 46 29.84 -3.17 -2.44
C TRP A 46 31.19 -3.49 -1.80
N LEU A 47 31.24 -4.45 -0.88
CA LEU A 47 32.48 -4.83 -0.17
C LEU A 47 33.59 -5.31 -1.11
N LEU A 48 33.24 -5.87 -2.28
CA LEU A 48 34.24 -6.24 -3.29
C LEU A 48 34.93 -5.01 -3.92
N SER A 49 34.33 -3.84 -3.83
CA SER A 49 34.89 -2.57 -4.33
C SER A 49 35.62 -1.76 -3.25
N VAL A 50 35.51 -2.17 -1.97
CA VAL A 50 36.11 -1.45 -0.84
C VAL A 50 37.50 -2.01 -0.51
N PRO A 51 38.50 -1.18 -0.18
CA PRO A 51 39.78 -1.64 0.33
C PRO A 51 39.61 -2.48 1.61
N LYS A 52 40.55 -3.44 1.83
CA LYS A 52 40.48 -4.32 3.03
C LYS A 52 40.45 -3.57 4.35
N THR A 53 41.09 -2.40 4.40
CA THR A 53 41.05 -1.49 5.54
C THR A 53 40.67 -0.11 5.02
N VAL A 54 39.67 0.49 5.63
CA VAL A 54 39.13 1.79 5.17
C VAL A 54 38.57 2.56 6.38
N MET A 55 38.74 3.88 6.37
CA MET A 55 38.12 4.73 7.40
C MET A 55 36.62 4.79 7.19
N ARG A 56 35.86 5.02 8.27
CA ARG A 56 34.39 5.01 8.24
C ARG A 56 33.79 5.98 7.20
N ASP A 57 34.35 7.19 7.14
CA ASP A 57 33.88 8.21 6.19
C ASP A 57 34.18 7.82 4.73
N GLU A 58 35.33 7.21 4.50
CA GLU A 58 35.72 6.70 3.17
C GLU A 58 34.83 5.51 2.77
N ALA A 59 34.45 4.65 3.73
CA ALA A 59 33.53 3.56 3.49
C ALA A 59 32.15 4.09 3.10
N LEU A 60 31.66 5.13 3.78
CA LEU A 60 30.37 5.77 3.44
C LEU A 60 30.44 6.45 2.06
N MET A 61 31.52 7.17 1.75
CA MET A 61 31.72 7.76 0.42
C MET A 61 31.84 6.70 -0.69
N SER A 62 32.43 5.54 -0.37
CA SER A 62 32.47 4.40 -1.29
C SER A 62 31.08 3.81 -1.51
N ALA A 63 30.29 3.66 -0.44
CA ALA A 63 28.92 3.21 -0.51
C ALA A 63 28.02 4.16 -1.32
N GLU A 64 28.14 5.46 -1.08
CA GLU A 64 27.44 6.50 -1.84
C GLU A 64 27.78 6.42 -3.34
N ARG A 65 29.04 6.27 -3.67
CA ARG A 65 29.51 6.14 -5.04
C ARG A 65 29.02 4.84 -5.70
N PHE A 66 29.01 3.74 -4.95
CA PHE A 66 28.46 2.46 -5.39
C PHE A 66 26.95 2.52 -5.63
N LEU A 67 26.23 3.27 -4.81
CA LEU A 67 24.77 3.44 -4.89
C LEU A 67 24.33 4.57 -5.84
N SER A 68 25.28 5.34 -6.41
CA SER A 68 25.00 6.56 -7.20
C SER A 68 24.37 6.30 -8.58
N ASP A 69 24.25 5.06 -9.01
CA ASP A 69 23.58 4.73 -10.26
C ASP A 69 22.04 4.70 -10.05
N PRO A 70 21.33 5.73 -10.55
CA PRO A 70 19.89 5.87 -10.27
C PRO A 70 19.11 4.73 -10.93
N GLY A 71 18.52 3.88 -10.12
CA GLY A 71 17.68 2.76 -10.55
C GLY A 71 18.27 1.38 -10.28
N GLN A 72 19.54 1.24 -9.98
CA GLN A 72 20.14 -0.05 -9.64
C GLN A 72 19.78 -0.53 -8.23
N TRP A 73 19.74 0.37 -7.25
CA TRP A 73 19.63 0.00 -5.83
C TRP A 73 18.42 0.67 -5.17
N LEU A 74 17.26 0.03 -5.23
CA LEU A 74 16.02 0.58 -4.67
C LEU A 74 16.08 0.70 -3.13
N ASN A 75 16.04 1.94 -2.62
CA ASN A 75 15.88 2.27 -1.19
C ASN A 75 17.00 1.78 -0.26
N VAL A 76 18.21 1.64 -0.76
CA VAL A 76 19.39 1.36 0.08
C VAL A 76 20.16 2.66 0.28
N THR A 77 20.42 3.05 1.53
CA THR A 77 21.29 4.18 1.84
C THR A 77 22.70 3.73 2.20
N PRO A 78 23.74 4.60 2.05
CA PRO A 78 25.10 4.29 2.45
C PRO A 78 25.21 3.80 3.89
N GLU A 79 24.46 4.42 4.80
CA GLU A 79 24.44 4.09 6.23
C GLU A 79 23.80 2.70 6.47
N ALA A 80 22.70 2.40 5.77
CA ALA A 80 22.06 1.10 5.85
C ALA A 80 22.98 -0.01 5.33
N LEU A 81 23.72 0.26 4.24
CA LEU A 81 24.68 -0.67 3.66
C LEU A 81 25.82 -0.97 4.64
N LEU A 82 26.39 0.05 5.26
CA LEU A 82 27.46 -0.10 6.25
C LEU A 82 26.95 -0.79 7.52
N ALA A 83 25.79 -0.38 8.04
CA ALA A 83 25.19 -0.99 9.23
C ALA A 83 24.91 -2.50 9.02
N GLU A 84 24.42 -2.89 7.85
CA GLU A 84 24.18 -4.30 7.54
C GLU A 84 25.50 -5.07 7.39
N ALA A 85 26.55 -4.48 6.78
CA ALA A 85 27.88 -5.09 6.70
C ALA A 85 28.46 -5.40 8.10
N LEU A 86 28.30 -4.47 9.04
CA LEU A 86 28.74 -4.63 10.42
C LEU A 86 27.88 -5.66 11.15
N SER A 87 26.55 -5.60 11.01
CA SER A 87 25.61 -6.53 11.66
C SER A 87 25.81 -7.98 11.26
N LEU A 88 26.23 -8.19 10.02
CA LEU A 88 26.52 -9.51 9.47
C LEU A 88 27.94 -10.03 9.81
N GLY A 89 28.76 -9.21 10.50
CA GLY A 89 30.15 -9.54 10.78
C GLY A 89 31.01 -9.63 9.53
N LEU A 90 30.62 -8.97 8.45
CA LEU A 90 31.33 -8.94 7.18
C LEU A 90 32.38 -7.84 7.15
N MET A 91 32.16 -6.83 7.99
CA MET A 91 33.04 -5.75 8.26
C MET A 91 33.19 -5.65 9.78
N ASN A 92 34.41 -5.41 10.25
CA ASN A 92 34.72 -5.24 11.65
C ASN A 92 35.22 -3.83 11.89
N GLU A 93 34.77 -3.19 12.94
CA GLU A 93 35.26 -1.88 13.36
C GLU A 93 36.34 -2.04 14.43
N GLY A 94 37.48 -1.45 14.20
CA GLY A 94 38.65 -1.51 15.07
C GLY A 94 39.35 -0.16 15.20
N PRO A 95 40.43 -0.09 16.01
CA PRO A 95 41.19 1.15 16.23
C PRO A 95 41.78 1.76 14.96
N GLU A 96 42.03 0.94 13.96
CA GLU A 96 42.62 1.34 12.67
C GLU A 96 41.58 1.60 11.58
N GLY A 97 40.28 1.57 11.93
CA GLY A 97 39.19 1.75 10.99
C GLY A 97 38.36 0.47 10.78
N LEU A 98 37.67 0.42 9.65
CA LEU A 98 36.85 -0.69 9.23
C LEU A 98 37.68 -1.69 8.42
N THR A 99 37.57 -2.97 8.73
CA THR A 99 38.30 -4.05 8.02
C THR A 99 37.35 -5.13 7.53
N HIS A 100 37.66 -5.74 6.37
CA HIS A 100 36.95 -6.91 5.88
C HIS A 100 37.93 -7.90 5.21
N ASP A 101 37.58 -9.18 5.25
CA ASP A 101 38.39 -10.27 4.69
C ASP A 101 37.90 -10.77 3.31
N LEU A 102 37.07 -9.97 2.66
CA LEU A 102 36.49 -10.35 1.37
C LEU A 102 37.49 -10.22 0.24
N MET A 103 37.66 -11.29 -0.52
CA MET A 103 38.47 -11.28 -1.72
C MET A 103 37.73 -11.97 -2.86
N PRO A 104 37.59 -11.34 -4.03
CA PRO A 104 37.08 -12.04 -5.20
C PRO A 104 38.08 -13.11 -5.66
N ARG A 105 37.57 -14.29 -6.02
CA ARG A 105 38.41 -15.27 -6.70
C ARG A 105 38.92 -14.74 -8.05
N PRO A 106 40.07 -15.20 -8.52
CA PRO A 106 40.56 -14.83 -9.84
C PRO A 106 39.48 -15.12 -10.91
N GLY A 107 39.13 -14.08 -11.69
CA GLY A 107 38.17 -14.17 -12.79
C GLY A 107 36.76 -13.62 -12.51
N VAL A 108 36.43 -13.25 -11.24
CA VAL A 108 35.22 -12.51 -10.94
C VAL A 108 35.49 -11.00 -11.06
N THR A 109 34.80 -10.37 -11.96
CA THR A 109 34.89 -8.92 -12.15
C THR A 109 33.71 -8.22 -11.47
N ALA A 110 33.94 -7.00 -10.97
CA ALA A 110 32.87 -6.16 -10.44
C ALA A 110 31.69 -6.02 -11.42
N ARG A 111 31.97 -5.95 -12.72
CA ARG A 111 30.97 -5.89 -13.78
C ARG A 111 30.04 -7.11 -13.78
N ARG A 112 30.57 -8.31 -13.59
CA ARG A 112 29.77 -9.54 -13.59
C ARG A 112 28.86 -9.62 -12.36
N LEU A 113 29.33 -9.13 -11.21
CA LEU A 113 28.49 -8.98 -10.04
C LEU A 113 27.32 -8.01 -10.27
N THR A 114 27.62 -6.89 -10.93
CA THR A 114 26.60 -5.91 -11.30
C THR A 114 25.56 -6.53 -12.23
N ASP A 115 25.99 -7.25 -13.26
CA ASP A 115 25.08 -7.92 -14.22
C ASP A 115 24.16 -8.94 -13.54
N GLU A 116 24.66 -9.68 -12.54
CA GLU A 116 23.86 -10.65 -11.78
C GLU A 116 22.87 -9.95 -10.81
N LEU A 117 23.27 -8.84 -10.22
CA LEU A 117 22.38 -8.04 -9.37
C LEU A 117 21.28 -7.36 -10.19
N GLU A 118 21.59 -6.86 -11.39
CA GLU A 118 20.58 -6.34 -12.33
C GLU A 118 19.60 -7.44 -12.73
N SER A 119 20.10 -8.64 -13.00
CA SER A 119 19.27 -9.81 -13.31
C SER A 119 18.35 -10.17 -12.14
N ALA A 120 18.86 -10.15 -10.91
CA ALA A 120 18.06 -10.37 -9.69
C ALA A 120 17.00 -9.30 -9.50
N GLN A 121 17.32 -8.02 -9.78
CA GLN A 121 16.35 -6.92 -9.74
C GLN A 121 15.24 -7.08 -10.79
N ALA A 122 15.61 -7.45 -12.02
CA ALA A 122 14.65 -7.69 -13.09
C ALA A 122 13.70 -8.85 -12.75
N ILE A 123 14.22 -9.95 -12.19
CA ILE A 123 13.42 -11.07 -11.71
C ILE A 123 12.48 -10.65 -10.58
N LEU A 124 12.97 -9.81 -9.65
CA LEU A 124 12.15 -9.26 -8.56
C LEU A 124 11.01 -8.40 -9.09
N ALA A 125 11.31 -7.50 -10.03
CA ALA A 125 10.33 -6.64 -10.68
C ALA A 125 9.27 -7.46 -11.43
N ALA A 126 9.69 -8.44 -12.22
CA ALA A 126 8.81 -9.34 -12.96
C ALA A 126 7.90 -10.16 -12.02
N ARG A 127 8.44 -10.63 -10.90
CA ARG A 127 7.66 -11.36 -9.91
C ARG A 127 6.65 -10.49 -9.18
N ARG A 128 7.03 -9.26 -8.81
CA ARG A 128 6.08 -8.27 -8.25
C ARG A 128 4.97 -7.95 -9.24
N ALA A 129 5.30 -7.78 -10.52
CA ALA A 129 4.32 -7.58 -11.59
C ALA A 129 3.38 -8.78 -11.72
N ARG A 130 3.90 -10.02 -11.76
CA ARG A 130 3.10 -11.24 -11.85
C ARG A 130 2.22 -11.47 -10.62
N THR A 131 2.74 -11.20 -9.40
CA THR A 131 1.93 -11.26 -8.17
C THR A 131 0.79 -10.25 -8.24
N ARG A 132 1.06 -9.04 -8.75
CA ARG A 132 0.06 -8.01 -8.97
C ARG A 132 -1.01 -8.46 -9.97
N GLU A 133 -0.61 -9.04 -11.10
CA GLU A 133 -1.54 -9.58 -12.11
C GLU A 133 -2.41 -10.71 -11.55
N VAL A 134 -1.83 -11.64 -10.80
CA VAL A 134 -2.57 -12.74 -10.16
C VAL A 134 -3.55 -12.22 -9.11
N LEU A 135 -3.16 -11.22 -8.30
CA LEU A 135 -4.06 -10.58 -7.34
C LEU A 135 -5.16 -9.80 -8.06
N GLN A 136 -4.83 -9.10 -9.15
CA GLN A 136 -5.81 -8.42 -9.97
C GLN A 136 -6.75 -9.40 -10.67
N ALA A 137 -6.25 -10.51 -11.19
CA ALA A 137 -7.06 -11.56 -11.81
C ALA A 137 -7.97 -12.25 -10.78
N LYS A 138 -7.46 -12.55 -9.56
CA LYS A 138 -8.28 -13.05 -8.45
C LYS A 138 -9.37 -12.07 -8.06
N ASN A 139 -9.04 -10.80 -7.92
CA ASN A 139 -10.01 -9.76 -7.61
C ASN A 139 -11.02 -9.56 -8.75
N ARG A 140 -10.61 -9.67 -10.02
CA ARG A 140 -11.54 -9.70 -11.16
C ARG A 140 -12.42 -10.93 -11.16
N ALA A 141 -11.89 -12.10 -10.85
CA ALA A 141 -12.65 -13.35 -10.80
C ALA A 141 -13.66 -13.39 -9.63
N VAL A 142 -13.33 -12.78 -8.49
CA VAL A 142 -14.27 -12.57 -7.37
C VAL A 142 -15.35 -11.55 -7.76
N ASN A 143 -15.02 -10.58 -8.63
CA ASN A 143 -15.92 -9.53 -9.08
C ASN A 143 -16.52 -9.79 -10.48
N SER A 144 -16.21 -10.90 -11.16
CA SER A 144 -16.75 -11.23 -12.50
C SER A 144 -18.20 -11.72 -12.47
N GLY A 145 -18.76 -11.96 -11.29
CA GLY A 145 -20.19 -11.96 -11.11
C GLY A 145 -20.62 -10.55 -10.75
N GLU A 146 -20.86 -9.70 -11.70
CA GLU A 146 -21.57 -8.44 -11.47
C GLU A 146 -22.83 -8.77 -10.65
N PRO A 147 -22.90 -8.34 -9.38
CA PRO A 147 -24.11 -8.62 -8.63
C PRO A 147 -25.26 -7.99 -9.40
N PRO A 148 -26.38 -8.66 -9.57
CA PRO A 148 -27.48 -8.14 -10.34
C PRO A 148 -27.79 -6.73 -9.85
N VAL A 149 -27.86 -5.77 -10.78
CA VAL A 149 -28.21 -4.39 -10.45
C VAL A 149 -29.68 -4.40 -10.07
N ASP A 150 -29.95 -4.36 -8.79
CA ASP A 150 -31.30 -4.15 -8.27
C ASP A 150 -31.48 -2.65 -8.03
N ASP A 151 -32.01 -1.96 -9.04
CA ASP A 151 -32.25 -0.52 -8.98
C ASP A 151 -33.17 -0.11 -7.85
N GLU A 152 -34.17 -0.92 -7.56
CA GLU A 152 -35.14 -0.63 -6.50
C GLU A 152 -34.49 -0.78 -5.11
N ALA A 153 -33.75 -1.83 -4.89
CA ALA A 153 -33.02 -2.04 -3.64
C ALA A 153 -31.95 -0.96 -3.43
N ASP A 154 -31.20 -0.61 -4.48
CA ASP A 154 -30.16 0.42 -4.38
C ASP A 154 -30.75 1.79 -4.04
N GLN A 155 -31.84 2.18 -4.69
CA GLN A 155 -32.52 3.41 -4.35
C GLN A 155 -33.11 3.38 -2.93
N ARG A 156 -33.66 2.25 -2.51
CA ARG A 156 -34.20 2.08 -1.15
C ARG A 156 -33.11 2.32 -0.10
N PHE A 157 -31.96 1.66 -0.22
CA PHE A 157 -30.87 1.80 0.74
C PHE A 157 -30.19 3.16 0.64
N MET A 158 -30.10 3.76 -0.54
CA MET A 158 -29.58 5.12 -0.70
C MET A 158 -30.52 6.16 -0.03
N ARG A 159 -31.84 5.97 -0.06
CA ARG A 159 -32.77 6.82 0.71
C ARG A 159 -32.52 6.72 2.22
N GLU A 160 -32.17 5.53 2.72
CA GLU A 160 -31.78 5.42 4.14
C GLU A 160 -30.45 6.14 4.43
N ALA A 161 -29.48 6.08 3.54
CA ALA A 161 -28.25 6.87 3.67
C ALA A 161 -28.52 8.37 3.60
N LEU A 162 -29.46 8.84 2.75
CA LEU A 162 -29.88 10.25 2.68
C LEU A 162 -30.55 10.72 3.98
N LYS A 163 -31.30 9.88 4.68
CA LYS A 163 -31.83 10.21 6.01
C LYS A 163 -30.73 10.48 7.02
N GLU A 164 -29.67 9.66 7.02
CA GLU A 164 -28.51 9.87 7.88
C GLU A 164 -27.74 11.14 7.49
N ALA A 165 -27.67 11.48 6.18
CA ALA A 165 -27.08 12.73 5.71
C ALA A 165 -27.88 13.96 6.18
N GLN A 166 -29.23 13.88 6.13
CA GLN A 166 -30.09 14.96 6.64
C GLN A 166 -29.91 15.12 8.15
N ALA A 167 -29.91 14.02 8.92
CA ALA A 167 -29.67 14.07 10.36
C ALA A 167 -28.28 14.65 10.71
N ALA A 168 -27.26 14.41 9.89
CA ALA A 168 -25.97 15.06 10.02
C ALA A 168 -26.07 16.57 9.77
N ALA A 169 -26.77 17.03 8.70
CA ALA A 169 -27.01 18.44 8.44
C ALA A 169 -27.71 19.15 9.60
N ASP A 170 -28.76 18.53 10.13
CA ASP A 170 -29.55 19.05 11.27
C ASP A 170 -28.69 19.20 12.53
N ALA A 171 -27.67 18.37 12.67
CA ALA A 171 -26.67 18.44 13.74
C ALA A 171 -25.47 19.37 13.44
N GLY A 172 -25.51 20.12 12.32
CA GLY A 172 -24.44 21.04 11.92
C GLY A 172 -23.21 20.36 11.27
N GLU A 173 -23.27 19.08 10.97
CA GLU A 173 -22.23 18.33 10.27
C GLU A 173 -22.39 18.44 8.75
N VAL A 174 -21.30 18.16 8.02
CA VAL A 174 -21.40 18.03 6.55
C VAL A 174 -22.36 16.90 6.22
N PRO A 175 -23.38 17.11 5.36
CA PRO A 175 -24.48 16.18 5.11
C PRO A 175 -24.02 14.97 4.25
N VAL A 176 -23.23 14.11 4.84
CA VAL A 176 -22.88 12.80 4.30
C VAL A 176 -23.44 11.73 5.21
N GLY A 177 -24.14 10.80 4.62
CA GLY A 177 -24.73 9.66 5.32
C GLY A 177 -24.40 8.34 4.64
N ALA A 178 -24.29 7.29 5.44
CA ALA A 178 -23.99 5.96 4.96
C ALA A 178 -24.81 4.89 5.67
N VAL A 179 -25.08 3.79 4.96
CA VAL A 179 -25.60 2.55 5.54
C VAL A 179 -24.80 1.37 5.02
N LEU A 180 -24.55 0.40 5.90
CA LEU A 180 -23.95 -0.87 5.56
C LEU A 180 -25.04 -1.95 5.55
N VAL A 181 -25.14 -2.66 4.44
CA VAL A 181 -26.16 -3.69 4.20
C VAL A 181 -25.50 -5.04 4.06
N ASP A 182 -25.91 -6.01 4.83
CA ASP A 182 -25.50 -7.41 4.72
C ASP A 182 -26.74 -8.29 4.52
N ASN A 183 -26.75 -9.13 3.47
CA ASN A 183 -27.86 -9.99 3.10
C ASN A 183 -29.22 -9.25 3.06
N GLY A 184 -29.25 -8.03 2.51
CA GLY A 184 -30.46 -7.22 2.36
C GLY A 184 -30.96 -6.54 3.65
N VAL A 185 -30.21 -6.63 4.76
CA VAL A 185 -30.51 -6.03 6.06
C VAL A 185 -29.49 -4.92 6.36
N ILE A 186 -29.96 -3.76 6.80
CA ILE A 186 -29.07 -2.68 7.30
C ILE A 186 -28.48 -3.12 8.64
N VAL A 187 -27.18 -3.33 8.70
CA VAL A 187 -26.44 -3.73 9.91
C VAL A 187 -25.76 -2.55 10.61
N ALA A 188 -25.56 -1.43 9.91
CA ALA A 188 -25.06 -0.20 10.49
C ALA A 188 -25.54 1.01 9.69
N ARG A 189 -25.69 2.16 10.37
CA ARG A 189 -26.05 3.45 9.78
C ARG A 189 -25.35 4.59 10.50
N ALA A 190 -24.92 5.62 9.81
CA ALA A 190 -24.34 6.83 10.38
C ALA A 190 -24.37 7.99 9.39
N GLY A 191 -24.49 9.21 9.91
CA GLY A 191 -24.04 10.43 9.24
C GLY A 191 -22.67 10.84 9.73
N ASN A 192 -22.04 11.82 9.08
CA ASN A 192 -20.80 12.44 9.57
C ASN A 192 -20.97 12.97 11.00
N ARG A 193 -19.85 12.86 11.77
CA ARG A 193 -19.79 13.31 13.17
C ARG A 193 -18.46 13.97 13.53
N THR A 194 -17.77 14.53 12.55
CA THR A 194 -16.43 15.09 12.73
C THR A 194 -16.37 16.21 13.76
N LEU A 195 -17.35 17.10 13.75
CA LEU A 195 -17.44 18.21 14.71
C LEU A 195 -17.92 17.76 16.09
N ARG A 196 -18.99 16.94 16.14
CA ARG A 196 -19.57 16.45 17.39
C ARG A 196 -18.61 15.58 18.20
N ASP A 197 -17.87 14.71 17.51
CA ASP A 197 -16.97 13.75 18.16
C ASP A 197 -15.54 14.33 18.33
N GLY A 198 -15.23 15.49 17.70
CA GLY A 198 -13.86 16.01 17.65
C GLY A 198 -12.89 15.05 16.95
N ASP A 199 -13.41 14.18 16.08
CA ASP A 199 -12.65 13.14 15.40
C ASP A 199 -12.61 13.42 13.89
N PRO A 200 -11.43 13.78 13.31
CA PRO A 200 -11.32 14.05 11.88
C PRO A 200 -11.59 12.82 11.00
N THR A 201 -11.64 11.64 11.59
CA THR A 201 -11.92 10.39 10.88
C THR A 201 -13.37 9.91 11.02
N ALA A 202 -14.24 10.64 11.75
CA ALA A 202 -15.63 10.30 11.95
C ALA A 202 -16.51 10.62 10.72
N HIS A 203 -16.08 10.19 9.54
CA HIS A 203 -16.88 10.18 8.33
C HIS A 203 -17.91 9.06 8.38
N ALA A 204 -19.04 9.26 7.74
CA ALA A 204 -20.15 8.31 7.74
C ALA A 204 -19.71 6.88 7.36
N GLU A 205 -18.87 6.75 6.32
CA GLU A 205 -18.35 5.48 5.86
C GLU A 205 -17.51 4.79 6.94
N MET A 206 -16.63 5.54 7.61
CA MET A 206 -15.76 4.99 8.65
C MET A 206 -16.56 4.53 9.86
N LEU A 207 -17.60 5.27 10.21
CA LEU A 207 -18.49 4.91 11.32
C LEU A 207 -19.27 3.63 11.03
N VAL A 208 -19.88 3.49 9.84
CA VAL A 208 -20.64 2.26 9.51
C VAL A 208 -19.73 1.06 9.32
N LEU A 209 -18.51 1.22 8.80
CA LEU A 209 -17.55 0.13 8.68
C LEU A 209 -17.10 -0.37 10.07
N ARG A 210 -16.84 0.53 11.01
CA ARG A 210 -16.49 0.19 12.40
C ARG A 210 -17.64 -0.53 13.11
N GLU A 211 -18.86 -0.02 12.97
CA GLU A 211 -20.01 -0.63 13.60
C GLU A 211 -20.36 -1.97 12.97
N GLY A 212 -20.37 -2.05 11.65
CA GLY A 212 -20.58 -3.31 10.93
C GLY A 212 -19.57 -4.38 11.28
N ALA A 213 -18.30 -4.01 11.50
CA ALA A 213 -17.26 -4.93 11.94
C ALA A 213 -17.53 -5.49 13.35
N LYS A 214 -18.09 -4.67 14.27
CA LYS A 214 -18.51 -5.13 15.61
C LYS A 214 -19.68 -6.09 15.50
N VAL A 215 -20.71 -5.75 14.70
CA VAL A 215 -21.90 -6.61 14.48
C VAL A 215 -21.48 -7.94 13.87
N ALA A 216 -20.64 -7.92 12.83
CA ALA A 216 -20.15 -9.12 12.16
C ALA A 216 -19.12 -9.90 13.00
N LYS A 217 -18.60 -9.33 14.09
CA LYS A 217 -17.44 -9.84 14.86
C LYS A 217 -16.26 -10.18 13.96
N ASN A 218 -16.11 -9.43 12.88
CA ASN A 218 -15.09 -9.63 11.86
C ASN A 218 -14.73 -8.28 11.21
N HIS A 219 -13.45 -7.99 11.07
CA HIS A 219 -12.97 -6.79 10.38
C HIS A 219 -13.19 -6.85 8.86
N ARG A 220 -13.46 -8.02 8.29
CA ARG A 220 -13.75 -8.23 6.87
C ARG A 220 -15.25 -8.37 6.64
N LEU A 221 -15.80 -7.46 5.87
CA LEU A 221 -17.24 -7.34 5.59
C LEU A 221 -17.58 -7.83 4.17
N THR A 222 -17.04 -8.97 3.79
CA THR A 222 -16.97 -9.47 2.41
C THR A 222 -18.33 -9.69 1.73
N ASN A 223 -19.41 -9.82 2.49
CA ASN A 223 -20.77 -9.97 1.95
C ASN A 223 -21.56 -8.66 1.97
N ALA A 224 -20.99 -7.60 2.56
CA ALA A 224 -21.71 -6.35 2.73
C ALA A 224 -21.62 -5.44 1.52
N THR A 225 -22.66 -4.63 1.34
CA THR A 225 -22.69 -3.46 0.45
C THR A 225 -22.70 -2.19 1.27
N LEU A 226 -21.78 -1.28 0.96
CA LEU A 226 -21.76 0.07 1.54
C LEU A 226 -22.52 1.03 0.62
N TYR A 227 -23.52 1.70 1.15
CA TYR A 227 -24.22 2.81 0.50
C TYR A 227 -23.79 4.11 1.17
N VAL A 228 -23.42 5.12 0.39
CA VAL A 228 -23.00 6.43 0.89
C VAL A 228 -23.47 7.55 -0.05
N THR A 229 -23.90 8.65 0.50
CA THR A 229 -24.51 9.73 -0.30
C THR A 229 -23.49 10.52 -1.14
N LEU A 230 -22.20 10.52 -0.75
CA LEU A 230 -21.10 11.19 -1.44
C LEU A 230 -20.00 10.19 -1.79
N GLU A 231 -19.31 10.42 -2.89
CA GLU A 231 -18.14 9.62 -3.27
C GLU A 231 -17.10 9.58 -2.15
N PRO A 232 -16.62 8.38 -1.74
CA PRO A 232 -15.64 8.26 -0.66
C PRO A 232 -14.33 8.99 -0.94
N CYS A 233 -13.85 9.72 0.07
CA CYS A 233 -12.54 10.38 0.05
C CYS A 233 -11.39 9.35 0.17
N PRO A 234 -10.10 9.73 0.01
CA PRO A 234 -8.97 8.80 0.10
C PRO A 234 -8.88 8.03 1.42
N MET A 235 -9.19 8.68 2.55
CA MET A 235 -9.22 8.02 3.86
C MET A 235 -10.29 6.92 3.91
N CYS A 236 -11.52 7.23 3.48
CA CYS A 236 -12.64 6.29 3.48
C CYS A 236 -12.41 5.16 2.46
N ALA A 237 -11.91 5.48 1.27
CA ALA A 237 -11.56 4.48 0.26
C ALA A 237 -10.47 3.51 0.80
N GLY A 238 -9.48 4.01 1.53
CA GLY A 238 -8.50 3.19 2.24
C GLY A 238 -9.15 2.27 3.29
N GLY A 239 -10.08 2.80 4.10
CA GLY A 239 -10.86 2.03 5.06
C GLY A 239 -11.71 0.93 4.40
N ILE A 240 -12.33 1.25 3.26
CA ILE A 240 -13.10 0.29 2.44
C ILE A 240 -12.20 -0.86 1.97
N VAL A 241 -10.99 -0.57 1.49
CA VAL A 241 -10.01 -1.61 1.10
C VAL A 241 -9.70 -2.56 2.27
N GLN A 242 -9.57 -2.02 3.49
CA GLN A 242 -9.27 -2.84 4.68
C GLN A 242 -10.50 -3.66 5.12
N ALA A 243 -11.68 -3.06 5.12
CA ALA A 243 -12.92 -3.71 5.51
C ALA A 243 -13.43 -4.73 4.48
N ARG A 244 -13.05 -4.59 3.22
CA ARG A 244 -13.36 -5.50 2.11
C ARG A 244 -14.85 -5.75 1.84
N PRO A 245 -15.73 -4.74 1.85
CA PRO A 245 -17.09 -4.96 1.37
C PRO A 245 -17.06 -5.42 -0.09
N SER A 246 -18.02 -6.26 -0.48
CA SER A 246 -18.12 -6.75 -1.85
C SER A 246 -18.50 -5.63 -2.83
N ARG A 247 -19.25 -4.64 -2.34
CA ARG A 247 -19.84 -3.60 -3.18
C ARG A 247 -19.88 -2.26 -2.47
N ILE A 248 -19.71 -1.18 -3.23
CA ILE A 248 -20.04 0.20 -2.82
C ILE A 248 -20.99 0.83 -3.83
N VAL A 249 -21.96 1.55 -3.30
CA VAL A 249 -22.92 2.34 -4.07
C VAL A 249 -22.88 3.75 -3.54
N PHE A 250 -22.60 4.74 -4.40
CA PHE A 250 -22.60 6.12 -3.95
C PHE A 250 -23.51 7.02 -4.81
N GLY A 251 -23.96 8.10 -4.17
CA GLY A 251 -24.80 9.11 -4.79
C GLY A 251 -23.99 10.09 -5.63
N ALA A 252 -23.67 11.24 -5.06
CA ALA A 252 -22.97 12.32 -5.75
C ALA A 252 -21.47 12.00 -5.91
N SER A 253 -20.91 12.31 -7.08
CA SER A 253 -19.45 12.28 -7.29
C SER A 253 -18.81 13.54 -6.67
N ASP A 254 -17.57 13.39 -6.18
CA ASP A 254 -16.76 14.48 -5.66
C ASP A 254 -15.51 14.71 -6.52
N PRO A 255 -15.51 15.71 -7.41
CA PRO A 255 -14.36 16.01 -8.27
C PRO A 255 -13.15 16.59 -7.51
N ARG A 256 -13.29 16.96 -6.23
CA ARG A 256 -12.22 17.55 -5.43
C ARG A 256 -11.49 16.51 -4.58
N MET A 257 -12.23 15.65 -3.90
CA MET A 257 -11.71 14.73 -2.91
C MET A 257 -12.16 13.30 -3.12
N GLY A 258 -12.99 13.03 -4.14
CA GLY A 258 -13.45 11.69 -4.45
C GLY A 258 -12.31 10.76 -4.86
N ALA A 259 -12.24 9.59 -4.25
CA ALA A 259 -11.15 8.64 -4.47
C ALA A 259 -11.58 7.36 -5.19
N VAL A 260 -12.75 7.40 -5.85
CA VAL A 260 -13.34 6.28 -6.57
C VAL A 260 -13.61 6.64 -8.05
N GLY A 261 -12.81 7.58 -8.59
CA GLY A 261 -12.87 8.05 -9.97
C GLY A 261 -13.18 9.54 -10.13
N GLY A 262 -13.44 10.26 -9.04
CA GLY A 262 -13.60 11.72 -9.03
C GLY A 262 -12.26 12.43 -9.18
N ALA A 263 -11.59 12.74 -8.08
CA ALA A 263 -10.25 13.34 -8.09
C ALA A 263 -9.14 12.32 -8.37
N LEU A 264 -9.30 11.10 -7.89
CA LEU A 264 -8.38 9.99 -8.10
C LEU A 264 -9.13 8.64 -8.10
N SER A 265 -8.45 7.57 -8.53
CA SER A 265 -8.97 6.19 -8.51
C SER A 265 -8.10 5.32 -7.60
N LEU A 266 -8.38 5.35 -6.28
CA LEU A 266 -7.56 4.63 -5.30
C LEU A 266 -7.59 3.10 -5.54
N PHE A 267 -8.73 2.55 -5.92
CA PHE A 267 -8.86 1.12 -6.17
C PHE A 267 -8.06 0.64 -7.39
N ASP A 268 -7.65 1.55 -8.28
CA ASP A 268 -6.83 1.22 -9.46
C ASP A 268 -5.33 1.31 -9.19
N LEU A 269 -4.93 1.82 -8.02
CA LEU A 269 -3.53 1.95 -7.67
C LEU A 269 -2.84 0.59 -7.55
N PRO A 270 -1.57 0.51 -7.96
CA PRO A 270 -0.76 -0.68 -7.77
C PRO A 270 -0.64 -1.05 -6.28
N GLY A 271 -0.84 -2.33 -5.97
CA GLY A 271 -0.73 -2.83 -4.58
C GLY A 271 -2.03 -2.84 -3.79
N ILE A 272 -3.10 -2.25 -4.29
CA ILE A 272 -4.43 -2.42 -3.69
C ILE A 272 -4.87 -3.88 -3.84
N ASN A 273 -5.13 -4.52 -2.71
CA ASN A 273 -5.40 -5.96 -2.61
C ASN A 273 -6.89 -6.32 -2.54
N HIS A 274 -7.78 -5.32 -2.54
CA HIS A 274 -9.23 -5.49 -2.59
C HIS A 274 -9.85 -4.37 -3.42
N ARG A 275 -10.75 -4.74 -4.33
CA ARG A 275 -11.49 -3.81 -5.19
C ARG A 275 -12.96 -4.17 -5.11
N PRO A 276 -13.75 -3.38 -4.39
CA PRO A 276 -15.19 -3.60 -4.34
C PRO A 276 -15.80 -3.30 -5.72
N TRP A 277 -16.93 -3.92 -6.01
CA TRP A 277 -17.74 -3.51 -7.14
C TRP A 277 -18.33 -2.12 -6.88
N VAL A 278 -18.30 -1.22 -7.87
CA VAL A 278 -18.67 0.18 -7.69
C VAL A 278 -19.88 0.54 -8.53
N ARG A 279 -20.95 1.02 -7.90
CA ARG A 279 -22.07 1.68 -8.56
C ARG A 279 -22.13 3.16 -8.19
N ARG A 280 -22.31 4.01 -9.18
CA ARG A 280 -22.29 5.47 -9.05
C ARG A 280 -23.62 6.09 -9.42
N GLY A 281 -23.91 7.26 -8.86
CA GLY A 281 -25.00 8.12 -9.32
C GLY A 281 -26.38 7.76 -8.80
N VAL A 282 -26.51 6.88 -7.80
CA VAL A 282 -27.79 6.51 -7.24
C VAL A 282 -28.31 7.66 -6.37
N LEU A 283 -29.45 8.27 -6.78
CA LEU A 283 -30.03 9.47 -6.17
C LEU A 283 -29.00 10.62 -6.02
N ALA A 284 -28.16 10.79 -7.04
CA ALA A 284 -27.08 11.77 -7.02
C ALA A 284 -27.57 13.22 -6.85
N ASP A 285 -28.71 13.57 -7.45
CA ASP A 285 -29.25 14.92 -7.39
C ASP A 285 -29.78 15.26 -5.99
N ASP A 286 -30.40 14.31 -5.30
CA ASP A 286 -30.84 14.46 -3.92
C ASP A 286 -29.63 14.68 -2.98
N ALA A 287 -28.57 13.90 -3.16
CA ALA A 287 -27.34 14.04 -2.40
C ALA A 287 -26.64 15.39 -2.65
N LYS A 288 -26.56 15.85 -3.90
CA LYS A 288 -26.03 17.18 -4.26
C LYS A 288 -26.85 18.31 -3.67
N ALA A 289 -28.17 18.18 -3.69
CA ALA A 289 -29.07 19.20 -3.15
C ALA A 289 -28.81 19.43 -1.66
N LEU A 290 -28.68 18.39 -0.87
CA LEU A 290 -28.35 18.46 0.56
C LEU A 290 -27.02 19.20 0.80
N LEU A 291 -25.96 18.81 0.09
CA LEU A 291 -24.64 19.44 0.19
C LEU A 291 -24.70 20.92 -0.21
N THR A 292 -25.35 21.22 -1.32
CA THR A 292 -25.46 22.59 -1.84
C THR A 292 -26.20 23.51 -0.85
N THR A 293 -27.32 23.05 -0.32
CA THR A 293 -28.14 23.81 0.66
C THR A 293 -27.33 24.06 1.93
N PHE A 294 -26.67 23.05 2.48
CA PHE A 294 -25.84 23.18 3.67
C PHE A 294 -24.72 24.21 3.52
N PHE A 295 -23.96 24.13 2.42
CA PHE A 295 -22.86 25.07 2.20
C PHE A 295 -23.35 26.50 1.84
N ALA A 296 -24.52 26.65 1.21
CA ALA A 296 -25.12 27.95 0.99
C ALA A 296 -25.46 28.64 2.32
N GLN A 297 -26.14 27.94 3.22
CA GLN A 297 -26.50 28.45 4.54
C GLN A 297 -25.26 28.89 5.36
N ARG A 298 -24.18 28.08 5.31
CA ARG A 298 -22.93 28.42 6.03
C ARG A 298 -22.19 29.65 5.46
N ARG A 299 -22.34 29.96 4.18
CA ARG A 299 -21.76 31.18 3.59
C ARG A 299 -22.50 32.42 4.07
N THR A 300 -23.83 32.38 4.10
CA THR A 300 -24.66 33.51 4.56
C THR A 300 -24.36 33.88 6.01
N VAL A 301 -24.27 32.89 6.91
CA VAL A 301 -23.93 33.13 8.32
C VAL A 301 -22.51 33.72 8.51
N LYS A 302 -21.58 33.45 7.59
CA LYS A 302 -20.21 33.98 7.65
C LYS A 302 -20.07 35.38 7.11
N GLU A 303 -21.00 35.84 6.28
CA GLU A 303 -21.06 37.21 5.75
C GLU A 303 -21.78 38.16 6.72
N GLU A 304 -22.58 37.62 7.66
CA GLU A 304 -23.32 38.40 8.67
C GLU A 304 -22.55 38.49 10.02
N ALA A 305 -21.43 37.78 10.20
CA ALA A 305 -20.60 37.74 11.42
C ALA A 305 -19.29 38.54 11.25
#